data_afb2864f8b056e67b597effd52609846
#
_entry.id   afb2864f8b056e67b597effd52609846
#
_cell.length_a   1.000
_cell.length_b   1.000
_cell.length_c   1.000
_cell.angle_alpha   90.00
_cell.angle_beta   90.00
_cell.angle_gamma   90.00
#
_symmetry.space_group_name_H-M   'P 1'
#
loop_
_entity.id
_entity.type
_entity.pdbx_description
1 polymer ?
#
loop_
_entity_poly.entity_id
_entity_poly.type
_entity_poly.pdbx_seq_one_letter_code
_entity_poly.pdbx_strand_id
1 'polypeptide(L)'
;MPVVPMFHVNAWGTPYAAAMCGTKFVFPGAKLDGESLTDLMNQEKVTISLGVPTVWLLLLNHLRDSGKKLDTVQRLIIGGSACPRTLFEGFGEEYNVDVIHAWGMTEMSPIGTANMPLYNTTVKNKEEYYDQKIPQGRTVFGHQMKLIDDEG
;
A
#
# COMPACT_ATOMS: atom_id res chain seq x y z
N MET A 1 -1.81 -8.13 5.98
CA MET A 1 -1.10 -7.71 7.22
C MET A 1 -1.06 -6.20 7.27
N PRO A 2 -1.71 -5.53 8.22
CA PRO A 2 -1.60 -4.09 8.40
C PRO A 2 -0.31 -3.76 9.17
N VAL A 3 0.52 -2.88 8.61
CA VAL A 3 1.69 -2.30 9.27
C VAL A 3 1.36 -0.86 9.67
N VAL A 4 0.15 -0.69 10.16
CA VAL A 4 -0.44 0.57 10.64
C VAL A 4 -1.12 0.33 11.99
N PRO A 5 -1.10 1.32 12.90
CA PRO A 5 -1.64 1.14 14.25
C PRO A 5 -3.15 0.87 14.26
N MET A 6 -3.59 -0.02 15.14
CA MET A 6 -5.01 -0.30 15.35
C MET A 6 -5.80 0.93 15.85
N PHE A 7 -5.14 1.84 16.57
CA PHE A 7 -5.78 3.07 17.05
C PHE A 7 -5.99 4.13 15.96
N HIS A 8 -5.33 3.99 14.80
CA HIS A 8 -5.49 4.91 13.68
C HIS A 8 -6.48 4.36 12.67
N VAL A 9 -7.71 4.81 12.77
CA VAL A 9 -8.88 4.37 11.95
C VAL A 9 -8.95 2.84 11.85
N ASN A 10 -8.71 2.16 13.00
CA ASN A 10 -8.71 0.71 13.13
C ASN A 10 -7.84 0.01 12.05
N ALA A 11 -6.56 0.42 11.98
CA ALA A 11 -5.63 -0.08 10.95
C ALA A 11 -6.22 0.04 9.54
N TRP A 12 -6.74 1.22 9.22
CA TRP A 12 -7.37 1.53 7.92
C TRP A 12 -8.54 0.60 7.56
N GLY A 13 -9.34 0.22 8.55
CA GLY A 13 -10.53 -0.62 8.36
C GLY A 13 -10.23 -2.07 8.00
N THR A 14 -8.96 -2.47 7.98
CA THR A 14 -8.55 -3.81 7.53
C THR A 14 -9.12 -4.97 8.35
N PRO A 15 -9.33 -4.89 9.69
CA PRO A 15 -9.97 -5.97 10.44
C PRO A 15 -11.38 -6.28 9.95
N TYR A 16 -12.15 -5.25 9.60
CA TYR A 16 -13.50 -5.42 9.08
C TYR A 16 -13.48 -6.05 7.69
N ALA A 17 -12.63 -5.54 6.80
CA ALA A 17 -12.47 -6.08 5.45
C ALA A 17 -11.99 -7.54 5.49
N ALA A 18 -11.04 -7.87 6.36
CA ALA A 18 -10.55 -9.24 6.52
C ALA A 18 -11.65 -10.19 7.00
N ALA A 19 -12.47 -9.78 7.97
CA ALA A 19 -13.60 -10.58 8.47
C ALA A 19 -14.66 -10.81 7.37
N MET A 20 -14.98 -9.76 6.60
CA MET A 20 -15.95 -9.83 5.49
C MET A 20 -15.50 -10.77 4.37
N CYS A 21 -14.20 -10.84 4.10
CA CYS A 21 -13.63 -11.64 3.02
C CYS A 21 -13.12 -13.02 3.47
N GLY A 22 -13.22 -13.36 4.77
CA GLY A 22 -12.67 -14.61 5.31
C GLY A 22 -11.15 -14.69 5.19
N THR A 23 -10.45 -13.55 5.24
CA THR A 23 -9.01 -13.46 5.01
C THR A 23 -8.24 -13.71 6.32
N LYS A 24 -7.15 -14.49 6.24
CA LYS A 24 -6.19 -14.62 7.35
C LYS A 24 -5.62 -13.24 7.69
N PHE A 25 -5.70 -12.88 8.96
CA PHE A 25 -5.21 -11.60 9.46
C PHE A 25 -3.93 -11.80 10.27
N VAL A 26 -2.86 -11.12 9.88
CA VAL A 26 -1.53 -11.23 10.51
C VAL A 26 -1.18 -9.90 11.17
N PHE A 27 -0.81 -9.92 12.43
CA PHE A 27 -0.40 -8.74 13.19
C PHE A 27 1.13 -8.71 13.35
N PRO A 28 1.80 -7.63 12.91
CA PRO A 28 3.26 -7.54 12.98
C PRO A 28 3.79 -7.28 14.41
N GLY A 29 2.92 -6.92 15.35
CA GLY A 29 3.37 -6.51 16.69
C GLY A 29 4.09 -5.17 16.69
N ALA A 30 5.04 -5.00 17.62
CA ALA A 30 5.74 -3.73 17.80
C ALA A 30 7.01 -3.57 16.92
N LYS A 31 7.52 -4.68 16.36
CA LYS A 31 8.73 -4.66 15.54
C LYS A 31 8.38 -4.46 14.08
N LEU A 32 8.62 -3.26 13.58
CA LEU A 32 8.30 -2.84 12.21
C LEU A 32 9.57 -2.56 11.39
N ASP A 33 10.70 -3.12 11.80
CA ASP A 33 11.96 -3.09 11.03
C ASP A 33 11.90 -4.03 9.82
N GLY A 34 12.79 -3.81 8.85
CA GLY A 34 12.80 -4.56 7.60
C GLY A 34 12.99 -6.07 7.79
N GLU A 35 13.84 -6.49 8.73
CA GLU A 35 14.11 -7.91 9.00
C GLU A 35 12.86 -8.59 9.58
N SER A 36 12.31 -8.03 10.67
CA SER A 36 11.13 -8.59 11.35
C SER A 36 9.93 -8.68 10.41
N LEU A 37 9.73 -7.65 9.57
CA LEU A 37 8.64 -7.65 8.59
C LEU A 37 8.85 -8.69 7.49
N THR A 38 10.07 -8.81 6.96
CA THR A 38 10.39 -9.79 5.91
C THR A 38 10.15 -11.21 6.41
N ASP A 39 10.67 -11.53 7.58
CA ASP A 39 10.58 -12.88 8.15
C ASP A 39 9.11 -13.23 8.46
N LEU A 40 8.36 -12.31 9.06
CA LEU A 40 6.94 -12.53 9.33
C LEU A 40 6.10 -12.66 8.05
N MET A 41 6.35 -11.82 7.05
CA MET A 41 5.63 -11.89 5.76
C MET A 41 5.83 -13.24 5.08
N ASN A 42 7.05 -13.75 5.05
CA ASN A 42 7.37 -15.03 4.43
C ASN A 42 6.84 -16.22 5.27
N GLN A 43 7.05 -16.19 6.60
CA GLN A 43 6.55 -17.24 7.50
C GLN A 43 5.04 -17.39 7.43
N GLU A 44 4.31 -16.27 7.47
CA GLU A 44 2.85 -16.25 7.49
C GLU A 44 2.22 -16.24 6.09
N LYS A 45 3.04 -16.27 5.05
CA LYS A 45 2.63 -16.23 3.63
C LYS A 45 1.70 -15.07 3.32
N VAL A 46 2.12 -13.88 3.75
CA VAL A 46 1.36 -12.65 3.54
C VAL A 46 1.30 -12.32 2.05
N THR A 47 0.11 -12.04 1.53
CA THR A 47 -0.10 -11.68 0.12
C THR A 47 -0.36 -10.19 -0.06
N ILE A 48 -0.95 -9.53 0.95
CA ILE A 48 -1.27 -8.09 0.91
C ILE A 48 -0.85 -7.46 2.24
N SER A 49 -0.18 -6.32 2.15
CA SER A 49 0.18 -5.53 3.33
C SER A 49 -0.10 -4.04 3.10
N LEU A 50 -0.32 -3.31 4.19
CA LEU A 50 -0.67 -1.89 4.17
C LEU A 50 0.23 -1.14 5.14
N GLY A 51 0.71 0.02 4.73
CA GLY A 51 1.60 0.82 5.57
C GLY A 51 1.93 2.19 4.99
N VAL A 52 2.70 2.94 5.75
CA VAL A 52 3.19 4.27 5.35
C VAL A 52 4.51 4.18 4.59
N PRO A 53 4.85 5.17 3.73
CA PRO A 53 6.06 5.11 2.88
C PRO A 53 7.35 4.87 3.65
N THR A 54 7.49 5.42 4.85
CA THR A 54 8.72 5.26 5.66
C THR A 54 8.99 3.82 6.04
N VAL A 55 7.97 3.05 6.40
CA VAL A 55 8.10 1.62 6.73
C VAL A 55 8.51 0.83 5.50
N TRP A 56 7.90 1.12 4.36
CA TRP A 56 8.21 0.43 3.11
C TRP A 56 9.61 0.77 2.58
N LEU A 57 10.10 1.98 2.83
CA LEU A 57 11.48 2.33 2.51
C LEU A 57 12.48 1.53 3.35
N LEU A 58 12.21 1.38 4.65
CA LEU A 58 13.04 0.54 5.52
C LEU A 58 13.03 -0.93 5.07
N LEU A 59 11.86 -1.45 4.71
CA LEU A 59 11.74 -2.81 4.17
C LEU A 59 12.51 -2.97 2.85
N LEU A 60 12.35 -2.05 1.90
CA LEU A 60 13.03 -2.11 0.61
C LEU A 60 14.55 -2.07 0.76
N ASN A 61 15.07 -1.19 1.62
CA ASN A 61 16.51 -1.13 1.91
C ASN A 61 17.02 -2.44 2.54
N HIS A 62 16.29 -2.97 3.52
CA HIS A 62 16.65 -4.26 4.13
C HIS A 62 16.69 -5.40 3.10
N LEU A 63 15.71 -5.48 2.23
CA LEU A 63 15.66 -6.51 1.17
C LEU A 63 16.86 -6.41 0.23
N ARG A 64 17.27 -5.19 -0.15
CA ARG A 64 18.45 -4.94 -0.98
C ARG A 64 19.73 -5.31 -0.27
N ASP A 65 19.88 -4.91 0.99
CA ASP A 65 21.11 -5.15 1.78
C ASP A 65 21.29 -6.63 2.14
N SER A 66 20.19 -7.32 2.47
CA SER A 66 20.22 -8.73 2.88
C SER A 66 20.16 -9.73 1.73
N GLY A 67 19.71 -9.30 0.54
CA GLY A 67 19.41 -10.18 -0.58
C GLY A 67 18.17 -11.08 -0.36
N LYS A 68 17.43 -10.88 0.74
CA LYS A 68 16.17 -11.59 1.01
C LYS A 68 15.09 -11.20 -0.02
N LYS A 69 14.07 -12.04 -0.16
CA LYS A 69 12.92 -11.82 -1.06
C LYS A 69 11.62 -11.88 -0.28
N LEU A 70 10.57 -11.38 -0.93
CA LEU A 70 9.20 -11.51 -0.46
C LEU A 70 8.54 -12.65 -1.26
N ASP A 71 8.38 -13.81 -0.63
CA ASP A 71 8.00 -15.03 -1.35
C ASP A 71 6.54 -15.02 -1.85
N THR A 72 5.65 -14.38 -1.10
CA THR A 72 4.20 -14.45 -1.35
C THR A 72 3.52 -13.08 -1.43
N VAL A 73 4.21 -12.01 -1.09
CA VAL A 73 3.63 -10.66 -1.16
C VAL A 73 3.39 -10.26 -2.60
N GLN A 74 2.15 -9.99 -2.93
CA GLN A 74 1.72 -9.58 -4.27
C GLN A 74 1.45 -8.08 -4.33
N ARG A 75 1.06 -7.48 -3.19
CA ARG A 75 0.58 -6.11 -3.18
C ARG A 75 0.90 -5.38 -1.89
N LEU A 76 1.39 -4.15 -2.04
CA LEU A 76 1.53 -3.19 -0.95
C LEU A 76 0.60 -1.99 -1.19
N ILE A 77 -0.19 -1.65 -0.17
CA ILE A 77 -1.01 -0.44 -0.19
C ILE A 77 -0.29 0.62 0.63
N ILE A 78 -0.04 1.76 0.02
CA ILE A 78 0.72 2.86 0.61
C ILE A 78 -0.18 4.09 0.72
N GLY A 79 -0.20 4.68 1.89
CA GLY A 79 -0.98 5.88 2.16
C GLY A 79 -0.45 6.64 3.38
N GLY A 80 -1.20 7.65 3.83
CA GLY A 80 -0.84 8.49 4.98
C GLY A 80 0.11 9.64 4.65
N SER A 81 0.86 9.55 3.57
CA SER A 81 1.66 10.64 2.97
C SER A 81 1.95 10.33 1.50
N ALA A 82 2.54 11.30 0.77
CA ALA A 82 2.95 11.11 -0.61
C ALA A 82 3.96 9.95 -0.71
N CYS A 83 3.75 9.07 -1.68
CA CYS A 83 4.61 7.93 -1.93
C CYS A 83 5.68 8.30 -2.97
N PRO A 84 6.98 8.17 -2.65
CA PRO A 84 8.05 8.40 -3.60
C PRO A 84 8.00 7.39 -4.75
N ARG A 85 8.30 7.85 -5.97
CA ARG A 85 8.40 7.00 -7.17
C ARG A 85 9.31 5.80 -6.98
N THR A 86 10.41 5.98 -6.23
CA THR A 86 11.39 4.93 -5.94
C THR A 86 10.80 3.70 -5.24
N LEU A 87 9.71 3.84 -4.50
CA LEU A 87 9.02 2.69 -3.89
C LEU A 87 8.23 1.89 -4.92
N PHE A 88 7.55 2.56 -5.86
CA PHE A 88 6.84 1.87 -6.96
C PHE A 88 7.81 1.09 -7.83
N GLU A 89 8.91 1.72 -8.24
CA GLU A 89 9.95 1.11 -9.07
C GLU A 89 10.66 -0.02 -8.33
N GLY A 90 11.11 0.22 -7.09
CA GLY A 90 11.85 -0.77 -6.33
C GLY A 90 11.04 -2.04 -6.07
N PHE A 91 9.84 -1.92 -5.53
CA PHE A 91 9.01 -3.10 -5.29
C PHE A 91 8.51 -3.75 -6.59
N GLY A 92 8.16 -2.95 -7.59
CA GLY A 92 7.66 -3.49 -8.86
C GLY A 92 8.73 -4.24 -9.64
N GLU A 93 9.92 -3.67 -9.75
CA GLU A 93 10.97 -4.21 -10.62
C GLU A 93 11.86 -5.27 -9.97
N GLU A 94 12.21 -5.05 -8.70
CA GLU A 94 13.14 -5.91 -8.00
C GLU A 94 12.45 -7.10 -7.32
N TYR A 95 11.17 -6.93 -6.92
CA TYR A 95 10.43 -7.92 -6.13
C TYR A 95 9.12 -8.38 -6.77
N ASN A 96 8.72 -7.82 -7.91
CA ASN A 96 7.44 -8.12 -8.60
C ASN A 96 6.21 -7.93 -7.69
N VAL A 97 6.24 -6.88 -6.86
CA VAL A 97 5.17 -6.51 -5.93
C VAL A 97 4.46 -5.28 -6.45
N ASP A 98 3.14 -5.37 -6.64
CA ASP A 98 2.32 -4.24 -7.07
C ASP A 98 2.12 -3.25 -5.93
N VAL A 99 2.40 -1.97 -6.18
CA VAL A 99 2.21 -0.89 -5.22
C VAL A 99 0.98 -0.08 -5.60
N ILE A 100 0.04 0.03 -4.66
CA ILE A 100 -1.16 0.85 -4.79
C ILE A 100 -1.03 2.08 -3.89
N HIS A 101 -1.10 3.26 -4.47
CA HIS A 101 -1.17 4.51 -3.73
C HIS A 101 -2.62 4.81 -3.35
N ALA A 102 -2.85 5.11 -2.09
CA ALA A 102 -4.18 5.43 -1.58
C ALA A 102 -4.14 6.70 -0.72
N TRP A 103 -5.26 7.40 -0.67
CA TRP A 103 -5.47 8.51 0.22
C TRP A 103 -6.75 8.32 1.03
N GLY A 104 -6.71 8.77 2.26
CA GLY A 104 -7.86 8.74 3.14
C GLY A 104 -7.65 9.54 4.40
N MET A 105 -8.69 9.62 5.20
CA MET A 105 -8.73 10.30 6.47
C MET A 105 -9.81 9.68 7.36
N THR A 106 -9.77 9.96 8.64
CA THR A 106 -10.71 9.40 9.63
C THR A 106 -12.16 9.62 9.23
N GLU A 107 -12.48 10.81 8.74
CA GLU A 107 -13.82 11.23 8.32
C GLU A 107 -14.35 10.47 7.10
N MET A 108 -13.48 9.76 6.37
CA MET A 108 -13.83 8.94 5.21
C MET A 108 -13.89 7.44 5.49
N SER A 109 -13.65 7.01 6.72
CA SER A 109 -13.80 5.65 7.27
C SER A 109 -13.03 4.50 6.58
N PRO A 110 -11.77 4.60 6.22
CA PRO A 110 -10.83 5.71 6.10
C PRO A 110 -10.53 6.13 4.66
N ILE A 111 -10.84 5.28 3.64
CA ILE A 111 -10.30 5.40 2.27
C ILE A 111 -11.16 6.34 1.43
N GLY A 112 -10.57 7.42 0.95
CA GLY A 112 -11.19 8.34 0.01
C GLY A 112 -10.88 8.03 -1.44
N THR A 113 -9.61 7.74 -1.74
CA THR A 113 -9.16 7.38 -3.09
C THR A 113 -8.20 6.21 -3.09
N ALA A 114 -8.14 5.49 -4.19
CA ALA A 114 -7.16 4.45 -4.45
C ALA A 114 -6.75 4.43 -5.91
N ASN A 115 -5.47 4.28 -6.17
CA ASN A 115 -4.93 4.17 -7.52
C ASN A 115 -5.01 2.73 -8.02
N MET A 116 -6.23 2.30 -8.32
CA MET A 116 -6.49 1.02 -8.95
C MET A 116 -6.38 1.18 -10.47
N PRO A 117 -5.67 0.28 -11.17
CA PRO A 117 -5.57 0.34 -12.62
C PRO A 117 -6.96 0.24 -13.27
N LEU A 118 -7.17 1.00 -14.35
CA LEU A 118 -8.35 0.84 -15.19
C LEU A 118 -8.20 -0.39 -16.07
N TYR A 119 -9.29 -1.09 -16.30
CA TYR A 119 -9.32 -2.31 -17.11
C TYR A 119 -8.74 -2.12 -18.53
N ASN A 120 -8.87 -0.92 -19.10
CA ASN A 120 -8.44 -0.60 -20.46
C ASN A 120 -7.31 0.44 -20.53
N THR A 121 -6.50 0.57 -19.49
CA THR A 121 -5.37 1.50 -19.53
C THR A 121 -4.26 0.93 -20.39
N THR A 122 -4.00 1.53 -21.54
CA THR A 122 -2.84 1.23 -22.37
C THR A 122 -1.67 2.08 -21.92
N VAL A 123 -0.58 1.45 -21.54
CA VAL A 123 0.67 2.10 -21.15
C VAL A 123 1.68 1.90 -22.28
N LYS A 124 2.29 2.97 -22.76
CA LYS A 124 3.20 2.95 -23.93
C LYS A 124 4.62 2.50 -23.55
N ASN A 125 5.04 2.83 -22.34
CA ASN A 125 6.37 2.54 -21.84
C ASN A 125 6.40 2.52 -20.30
N LYS A 126 7.53 2.14 -19.74
CA LYS A 126 7.77 2.03 -18.31
C LYS A 126 7.62 3.37 -17.57
N GLU A 127 8.07 4.45 -18.16
CA GLU A 127 7.97 5.80 -17.59
C GLU A 127 6.51 6.17 -17.35
N GLU A 128 5.68 6.06 -18.38
CA GLU A 128 4.25 6.31 -18.31
C GLU A 128 3.54 5.39 -17.31
N TYR A 129 3.98 4.12 -17.19
CA TYR A 129 3.43 3.20 -16.20
C TYR A 129 3.61 3.72 -14.78
N TYR A 130 4.82 4.15 -14.42
CA TYR A 130 5.06 4.65 -13.07
C TYR A 130 4.46 6.03 -12.83
N ASP A 131 4.43 6.89 -13.85
CA ASP A 131 3.73 8.18 -13.75
C ASP A 131 2.24 8.01 -13.42
N GLN A 132 1.60 6.99 -13.97
CA GLN A 132 0.22 6.65 -13.65
C GLN A 132 0.05 6.04 -12.24
N LYS A 133 1.11 5.51 -11.62
CA LYS A 133 1.09 4.95 -10.26
C LYS A 133 1.22 6.00 -9.15
N ILE A 134 1.87 7.12 -9.43
CA ILE A 134 2.17 8.17 -8.45
C ILE A 134 0.90 8.86 -7.89
N PRO A 135 -0.11 9.23 -8.69
CA PRO A 135 -1.33 9.84 -8.16
C PRO A 135 -2.04 8.91 -7.17
N GLN A 136 -2.79 9.52 -6.24
CA GLN A 136 -3.57 8.76 -5.24
C GLN A 136 -4.87 8.16 -5.80
N GLY A 137 -5.05 8.26 -7.11
CA GLY A 137 -6.11 7.58 -7.83
C GLY A 137 -7.45 8.29 -7.78
N ARG A 138 -8.51 7.49 -7.75
CA ARG A 138 -9.90 7.95 -7.86
C ARG A 138 -10.68 7.60 -6.61
N THR A 139 -11.81 8.30 -6.42
CA THR A 139 -12.75 8.04 -5.34
C THR A 139 -13.19 6.57 -5.34
N VAL A 140 -13.23 6.00 -4.14
CA VAL A 140 -13.80 4.67 -3.94
C VAL A 140 -15.33 4.74 -3.87
N PHE A 141 -15.96 3.58 -3.97
CA PHE A 141 -17.43 3.48 -3.89
C PHE A 141 -17.96 4.14 -2.61
N GLY A 142 -19.02 4.92 -2.76
CA GLY A 142 -19.70 5.62 -1.65
C GLY A 142 -19.16 7.02 -1.36
N HIS A 143 -18.10 7.47 -2.05
CA HIS A 143 -17.54 8.82 -1.88
C HIS A 143 -17.75 9.68 -3.11
N GLN A 144 -18.00 10.96 -2.89
CA GLN A 144 -17.98 12.00 -3.91
C GLN A 144 -16.87 12.99 -3.61
N MET A 145 -16.14 13.41 -4.63
CA MET A 145 -15.06 14.39 -4.51
C MET A 145 -15.26 15.52 -5.50
N LYS A 146 -15.10 16.74 -5.03
CA LYS A 146 -15.06 17.96 -5.85
C LYS A 146 -13.75 18.67 -5.56
N LEU A 147 -13.02 19.06 -6.56
CA LEU A 147 -11.91 20.00 -6.44
C LEU A 147 -12.49 21.40 -6.57
N ILE A 148 -12.13 22.26 -5.64
CA ILE A 148 -12.52 23.67 -5.65
C ILE A 148 -11.24 24.51 -5.55
N ASP A 149 -11.26 25.68 -6.18
CA ASP A 149 -10.28 26.73 -5.99
C ASP A 149 -10.71 27.68 -4.86
N ASP A 150 -9.99 28.77 -4.69
CA ASP A 150 -10.27 29.76 -3.63
C ASP A 150 -11.61 30.50 -3.84
N GLU A 151 -12.22 30.39 -5.00
CA GLU A 151 -13.51 31.00 -5.33
C GLU A 151 -14.70 30.02 -5.19
N GLY A 152 -14.46 28.70 -4.99
CA GLY A 152 -15.44 27.65 -4.68
C GLY A 152 -15.96 26.83 -5.86
#